data_63f3421a2e6890fa11221d91cb1749a9
#
_entry.id   63f3421a2e6890fa11221d91cb1749a9
#
_cell.length_a   1.000
_cell.length_b   1.000
_cell.length_c   1.000
_cell.angle_alpha   90.00
_cell.angle_beta   90.00
_cell.angle_gamma   90.00
#
_symmetry.space_group_name_H-M   'P 1'
#
loop_
_entity.id
_entity.type
_entity.pdbx_description
1 polymer ?
#
loop_
_entity_poly.entity_id
_entity_poly.type
_entity_poly.pdbx_seq_one_letter_code
_entity_poly.pdbx_strand_id
1 'polypeptide(L)'
;MAKRKFPDLLHPIGGCGFIQFWKLYFNNWPYTLYSLPSRLLSLMAVTFRIPSVFFEKIRHKNAINSQEIKDGPIFIVGHWRSGTTHLHNLLSQDDQFAFITFSRSLMPLDCLGKLRPARALMKIMMPKNRGMDKVAIGPDTPQEEEFALAALGSVSFLKCLYFPRRIEEYFSSSVFLKCMSEQEKESLKSAYLYLTKKMTYANNGKTMLYKNPACTSRMSLLKEIFPNAKFVHIVRNPFEVFPSMMKLW
;
A
#
# COMPACT_ATOMS: atom_id res chain seq x y z
N MET A 1 -28.61 -1.89 -5.65
CA MET A 1 -27.53 -0.88 -5.92
C MET A 1 -27.22 -0.15 -4.62
N ALA A 2 -26.12 -0.47 -3.96
CA ALA A 2 -25.68 0.23 -2.75
C ALA A 2 -25.36 1.68 -3.12
N LYS A 3 -25.96 2.64 -2.43
CA LYS A 3 -25.60 4.07 -2.53
C LYS A 3 -24.13 4.21 -2.17
N ARG A 4 -23.25 4.43 -3.15
CA ARG A 4 -21.86 4.82 -2.89
C ARG A 4 -21.91 6.10 -2.07
N LYS A 5 -21.57 5.98 -0.81
CA LYS A 5 -21.22 7.13 0.04
C LYS A 5 -19.98 7.77 -0.56
N PHE A 6 -19.89 9.06 -0.54
CA PHE A 6 -18.85 9.99 -0.99
C PHE A 6 -17.57 9.37 -1.59
N PRO A 7 -16.95 9.99 -2.62
CA PRO A 7 -15.73 9.49 -3.21
C PRO A 7 -14.72 9.24 -2.10
N ASP A 8 -14.16 8.05 -2.11
CA ASP A 8 -13.26 7.57 -1.06
C ASP A 8 -11.96 8.39 -1.09
N LEU A 9 -11.93 9.48 -0.35
CA LEU A 9 -10.79 10.41 -0.21
C LEU A 9 -9.51 9.70 0.27
N LEU A 10 -9.68 8.53 0.87
CA LEU A 10 -8.60 7.75 1.48
C LEU A 10 -8.00 6.75 0.48
N HIS A 11 -8.22 6.96 -0.80
CA HIS A 11 -7.70 6.07 -1.81
C HIS A 11 -6.22 6.36 -2.15
N PRO A 12 -5.40 5.32 -2.44
CA PRO A 12 -3.97 5.45 -2.76
C PRO A 12 -3.63 6.43 -3.89
N ILE A 13 -4.53 6.64 -4.88
CA ILE A 13 -4.30 7.63 -5.95
C ILE A 13 -4.15 9.07 -5.42
N GLY A 14 -4.91 9.46 -4.38
CA GLY A 14 -4.72 10.76 -3.74
C GLY A 14 -3.33 10.91 -3.08
N GLY A 15 -2.66 9.79 -2.85
CA GLY A 15 -1.31 9.71 -2.30
C GLY A 15 -0.17 9.62 -3.33
N CYS A 16 -0.49 9.47 -4.62
CA CYS A 16 0.55 9.34 -5.65
C CYS A 16 1.22 10.68 -5.98
N GLY A 17 2.34 10.61 -6.73
CA GLY A 17 3.00 11.81 -7.26
C GLY A 17 2.24 12.40 -8.45
N PHE A 18 2.42 13.71 -8.67
CA PHE A 18 1.72 14.45 -9.74
C PHE A 18 1.91 13.84 -11.13
N ILE A 19 3.14 13.50 -11.51
CA ILE A 19 3.43 12.86 -12.80
C ILE A 19 2.76 11.48 -12.89
N GLN A 20 2.80 10.72 -11.80
CA GLN A 20 2.19 9.40 -11.73
C GLN A 20 0.66 9.45 -11.84
N PHE A 21 0.04 10.45 -11.24
CA PHE A 21 -1.38 10.72 -11.38
C PHE A 21 -1.78 10.83 -12.86
N TRP A 22 -1.11 11.69 -13.62
CA TRP A 22 -1.39 11.87 -15.04
C TRP A 22 -1.13 10.62 -15.87
N LYS A 23 -0.02 9.90 -15.60
CA LYS A 23 0.24 8.62 -16.28
C LYS A 23 -0.90 7.62 -16.07
N LEU A 24 -1.40 7.48 -14.83
CA LEU A 24 -2.53 6.61 -14.53
C LEU A 24 -3.80 7.04 -15.25
N TYR A 25 -4.04 8.34 -15.35
CA TYR A 25 -5.20 8.85 -16.06
C TYR A 25 -5.13 8.60 -17.55
N PHE A 26 -4.04 8.94 -18.20
CA PHE A 26 -3.91 8.73 -19.66
C PHE A 26 -3.96 7.24 -20.04
N ASN A 27 -3.40 6.36 -19.24
CA ASN A 27 -3.37 4.92 -19.51
C ASN A 27 -4.72 4.22 -19.30
N ASN A 28 -5.68 4.87 -18.64
CA ASN A 28 -6.97 4.27 -18.30
C ASN A 28 -8.17 4.99 -18.95
N TRP A 29 -7.96 5.75 -20.03
CA TRP A 29 -9.03 6.35 -20.83
C TRP A 29 -9.87 5.24 -21.53
N PRO A 30 -11.21 5.43 -21.75
CA PRO A 30 -12.06 6.59 -21.45
C PRO A 30 -12.71 6.56 -20.06
N TYR A 31 -13.19 7.73 -19.62
CA TYR A 31 -13.85 7.93 -18.34
C TYR A 31 -15.32 8.29 -18.46
N THR A 32 -16.09 7.98 -17.41
CA THR A 32 -17.47 8.44 -17.30
C THR A 32 -17.54 9.82 -16.61
N LEU A 33 -18.54 10.63 -16.95
CA LEU A 33 -18.79 11.91 -16.28
C LEU A 33 -19.07 11.73 -14.78
N TYR A 34 -19.64 10.59 -14.40
CA TYR A 34 -19.91 10.24 -12.99
C TYR A 34 -18.64 10.20 -12.12
N SER A 35 -17.48 9.91 -12.70
CA SER A 35 -16.21 9.86 -11.96
C SER A 35 -15.51 11.22 -11.86
N LEU A 36 -16.07 12.29 -12.47
CA LEU A 36 -15.45 13.62 -12.50
C LEU A 36 -15.18 14.21 -11.11
N PRO A 37 -16.12 14.18 -10.14
CA PRO A 37 -15.86 14.74 -8.81
C PRO A 37 -14.70 14.06 -8.08
N SER A 38 -14.63 12.73 -8.12
CA SER A 38 -13.53 11.96 -7.49
C SER A 38 -12.19 12.24 -8.16
N ARG A 39 -12.19 12.43 -9.48
CA ARG A 39 -10.97 12.79 -10.23
C ARG A 39 -10.47 14.19 -9.86
N LEU A 40 -11.37 15.17 -9.82
CA LEU A 40 -11.02 16.55 -9.42
C LEU A 40 -10.49 16.58 -8.00
N LEU A 41 -11.12 15.85 -7.09
CA LEU A 41 -10.69 15.76 -5.70
C LEU A 41 -9.30 15.11 -5.58
N SER A 42 -9.05 14.03 -6.32
CA SER A 42 -7.72 13.38 -6.36
C SER A 42 -6.67 14.31 -6.97
N LEU A 43 -7.01 15.04 -8.03
CA LEU A 43 -6.13 16.03 -8.64
C LEU A 43 -5.78 17.15 -7.64
N MET A 44 -6.76 17.68 -6.95
CA MET A 44 -6.54 18.68 -5.89
C MET A 44 -5.60 18.13 -4.81
N ALA A 45 -5.89 16.93 -4.27
CA ALA A 45 -5.07 16.32 -3.24
C ALA A 45 -3.61 16.15 -3.67
N VAL A 46 -3.38 15.65 -4.90
CA VAL A 46 -2.03 15.48 -5.46
C VAL A 46 -1.34 16.82 -5.68
N THR A 47 -2.05 17.82 -6.19
CA THR A 47 -1.49 19.16 -6.49
C THR A 47 -1.10 19.89 -5.19
N PHE A 48 -1.97 19.90 -4.17
CA PHE A 48 -1.66 20.53 -2.88
C PHE A 48 -0.47 19.90 -2.16
N ARG A 49 -0.14 18.64 -2.46
CA ARG A 49 0.98 17.94 -1.86
C ARG A 49 2.32 18.13 -2.58
N ILE A 50 2.34 18.77 -3.77
CA ILE A 50 3.58 19.00 -4.51
C ILE A 50 4.68 19.65 -3.64
N PRO A 51 4.43 20.75 -2.90
CA PRO A 51 5.45 21.36 -2.07
C PRO A 51 5.97 20.41 -0.98
N SER A 52 5.09 19.68 -0.31
CA SER A 52 5.44 18.70 0.73
C SER A 52 6.33 17.59 0.20
N VAL A 53 5.94 16.99 -0.93
CA VAL A 53 6.70 15.92 -1.60
C VAL A 53 8.07 16.43 -2.05
N PHE A 54 8.14 17.64 -2.63
CA PHE A 54 9.38 18.23 -3.08
C PHE A 54 10.33 18.52 -1.90
N PHE A 55 9.82 19.12 -0.84
CA PHE A 55 10.59 19.43 0.36
C PHE A 55 11.12 18.15 1.04
N GLU A 56 10.28 17.12 1.20
CA GLU A 56 10.71 15.86 1.80
C GLU A 56 11.79 15.18 0.95
N LYS A 57 11.61 15.19 -0.38
CA LYS A 57 12.59 14.64 -1.30
C LYS A 57 13.97 15.33 -1.16
N ILE A 58 14.00 16.64 -1.10
CA ILE A 58 15.29 17.36 -0.94
C ILE A 58 15.91 17.04 0.42
N ARG A 59 15.14 17.11 1.48
CA ARG A 59 15.63 16.98 2.85
C ARG A 59 16.13 15.59 3.19
N HIS A 60 15.46 14.54 2.72
CA HIS A 60 15.68 13.17 3.18
C HIS A 60 16.23 12.22 2.12
N LYS A 61 16.41 12.67 0.85
CA LYS A 61 16.85 11.81 -0.25
C LYS A 61 18.15 11.06 0.08
N ASN A 62 19.18 11.77 0.52
CA ASN A 62 20.48 11.18 0.79
C ASN A 62 20.42 10.20 1.97
N ALA A 63 19.73 10.58 3.05
CA ALA A 63 19.56 9.72 4.23
C ALA A 63 18.77 8.44 3.91
N ILE A 64 17.73 8.53 3.08
CA ILE A 64 16.97 7.35 2.64
C ILE A 64 17.84 6.46 1.75
N ASN A 65 18.59 7.04 0.81
CA ASN A 65 19.41 6.26 -0.12
C ASN A 65 20.55 5.53 0.60
N SER A 66 21.17 6.17 1.59
CA SER A 66 22.24 5.58 2.40
C SER A 66 21.73 4.63 3.50
N GLN A 67 20.39 4.56 3.73
CA GLN A 67 19.84 3.66 4.75
C GLN A 67 20.12 2.20 4.40
N GLU A 68 20.80 1.51 5.27
CA GLU A 68 21.00 0.07 5.21
C GLU A 68 19.80 -0.70 5.77
N ILE A 69 19.54 -1.85 5.17
CA ILE A 69 18.52 -2.82 5.63
C ILE A 69 19.29 -4.03 6.17
N LYS A 70 19.67 -3.99 7.46
CA LYS A 70 20.61 -4.95 8.06
C LYS A 70 20.03 -6.39 8.08
N ASP A 71 18.87 -6.57 8.69
CA ASP A 71 18.30 -7.90 8.96
C ASP A 71 17.32 -8.41 7.90
N GLY A 72 17.09 -7.59 6.87
CA GLY A 72 16.02 -7.85 5.90
C GLY A 72 14.61 -7.73 6.52
N PRO A 73 13.59 -7.48 5.69
CA PRO A 73 12.22 -7.39 6.16
C PRO A 73 11.61 -8.78 6.45
N ILE A 74 10.59 -8.80 7.30
CA ILE A 74 9.76 -9.98 7.57
C ILE A 74 8.44 -9.79 6.83
N PHE A 75 8.04 -10.79 6.02
CA PHE A 75 6.79 -10.81 5.28
C PHE A 75 5.84 -11.85 5.86
N ILE A 76 4.68 -11.41 6.35
CA ILE A 76 3.57 -12.30 6.70
C ILE A 76 2.79 -12.57 5.42
N VAL A 77 2.82 -13.81 4.97
CA VAL A 77 2.20 -14.31 3.74
C VAL A 77 1.13 -15.36 4.04
N GLY A 78 0.29 -15.65 3.07
CA GLY A 78 -0.80 -16.60 3.19
C GLY A 78 -2.02 -16.13 2.43
N HIS A 79 -3.04 -16.98 2.32
CA HIS A 79 -4.25 -16.64 1.61
C HIS A 79 -5.05 -15.54 2.33
N TRP A 80 -5.80 -14.72 1.58
CA TRP A 80 -6.79 -13.81 2.18
C TRP A 80 -7.71 -14.58 3.13
N ARG A 81 -8.12 -13.98 4.22
CA ARG A 81 -8.98 -14.58 5.27
C ARG A 81 -8.34 -15.71 6.09
N SER A 82 -7.04 -15.92 6.00
CA SER A 82 -6.31 -16.91 6.82
C SER A 82 -5.87 -16.40 8.18
N GLY A 83 -6.11 -15.14 8.53
CA GLY A 83 -5.70 -14.56 9.82
C GLY A 83 -4.42 -13.72 9.74
N THR A 84 -3.89 -13.45 8.54
CA THR A 84 -2.66 -12.65 8.34
C THR A 84 -2.73 -11.28 9.01
N THR A 85 -3.89 -10.60 8.99
CA THR A 85 -4.07 -9.30 9.67
C THR A 85 -4.01 -9.43 11.19
N HIS A 86 -4.55 -10.51 11.76
CA HIS A 86 -4.50 -10.73 13.20
C HIS A 86 -3.05 -10.92 13.67
N LEU A 87 -2.30 -11.77 12.98
CA LEU A 87 -0.88 -11.97 13.28
C LEU A 87 -0.07 -10.68 13.10
N HIS A 88 -0.34 -9.90 12.04
CA HIS A 88 0.32 -8.61 11.83
C HIS A 88 0.09 -7.66 13.00
N ASN A 89 -1.16 -7.52 13.45
CA ASN A 89 -1.50 -6.68 14.59
C ASN A 89 -0.87 -7.18 15.91
N LEU A 90 -0.74 -8.49 16.07
CA LEU A 90 -0.12 -9.09 17.25
C LEU A 90 1.39 -8.82 17.27
N LEU A 91 2.09 -9.12 16.20
CA LEU A 91 3.53 -8.89 16.07
C LEU A 91 3.90 -7.41 16.07
N SER A 92 3.00 -6.53 15.60
CA SER A 92 3.23 -5.09 15.63
C SER A 92 3.20 -4.47 17.03
N GLN A 93 2.84 -5.24 18.07
CA GLN A 93 2.95 -4.81 19.46
C GLN A 93 4.39 -4.92 20.00
N ASP A 94 5.23 -5.69 19.32
CA ASP A 94 6.63 -5.86 19.72
C ASP A 94 7.47 -4.70 19.16
N ASP A 95 8.13 -3.98 20.06
CA ASP A 95 8.91 -2.79 19.76
C ASP A 95 10.17 -3.05 18.91
N GLN A 96 10.59 -4.30 18.76
CA GLN A 96 11.71 -4.64 17.86
C GLN A 96 11.33 -4.48 16.39
N PHE A 97 10.04 -4.54 16.05
CA PHE A 97 9.56 -4.41 14.69
C PHE A 97 9.01 -3.01 14.40
N ALA A 98 9.06 -2.65 13.13
CA ALA A 98 8.38 -1.50 12.60
C ALA A 98 7.45 -1.94 11.47
N PHE A 99 6.38 -1.21 11.26
CA PHE A 99 5.39 -1.48 10.22
C PHE A 99 4.99 -0.19 9.51
N ILE A 100 4.33 -0.35 8.37
CA ILE A 100 3.73 0.79 7.67
C ILE A 100 2.40 1.11 8.33
N THR A 101 2.23 2.34 8.80
CA THR A 101 0.94 2.82 9.31
C THR A 101 -0.02 3.13 8.16
N PHE A 102 -1.32 3.12 8.42
CA PHE A 102 -2.34 3.46 7.43
C PHE A 102 -2.06 4.84 6.79
N SER A 103 -1.76 5.86 7.58
CA SER A 103 -1.45 7.20 7.07
C SER A 103 -0.21 7.23 6.17
N ARG A 104 0.85 6.49 6.54
CA ARG A 104 2.07 6.40 5.73
C ARG A 104 1.87 5.59 4.45
N SER A 105 1.01 4.58 4.48
CA SER A 105 0.71 3.77 3.30
C SER A 105 -0.04 4.55 2.22
N LEU A 106 -0.91 5.47 2.62
CA LEU A 106 -1.64 6.33 1.69
C LEU A 106 -0.79 7.47 1.12
N MET A 107 0.19 7.98 1.87
CA MET A 107 1.02 9.14 1.48
C MET A 107 2.52 8.81 1.57
N PRO A 108 3.02 7.82 0.82
CA PRO A 108 4.40 7.34 0.99
C PRO A 108 5.45 8.34 0.53
N LEU A 109 5.10 9.34 -0.27
CA LEU A 109 6.04 10.31 -0.84
C LEU A 109 6.40 11.44 0.14
N ASP A 110 5.52 11.78 1.08
CA ASP A 110 5.68 12.88 2.05
C ASP A 110 5.29 12.49 3.49
N CYS A 111 5.58 11.23 3.86
CA CYS A 111 5.19 10.66 5.15
C CYS A 111 6.18 10.89 6.31
N LEU A 112 7.35 11.47 6.05
CA LEU A 112 8.36 11.77 7.07
C LEU A 112 8.12 13.13 7.73
N GLY A 113 7.41 14.01 7.05
CA GLY A 113 7.04 15.33 7.55
C GLY A 113 5.97 15.29 8.64
N LYS A 114 5.53 16.47 9.07
CA LYS A 114 4.48 16.63 10.08
C LYS A 114 3.10 16.33 9.45
N LEU A 115 2.75 15.06 9.29
CA LEU A 115 1.41 14.63 8.84
C LEU A 115 0.28 14.95 9.86
N ARG A 116 0.55 15.72 10.92
CA ARG A 116 -0.42 16.00 12.00
C ARG A 116 -1.79 16.45 11.50
N PRO A 117 -1.90 17.44 10.57
CA PRO A 117 -3.21 17.86 10.08
C PRO A 117 -3.92 16.75 9.28
N ALA A 118 -3.21 16.07 8.39
CA ALA A 118 -3.77 14.98 7.60
C ALA A 118 -4.20 13.80 8.49
N ARG A 119 -3.41 13.45 9.50
CA ARG A 119 -3.76 12.41 10.49
C ARG A 119 -4.96 12.78 11.33
N ALA A 120 -5.07 14.04 11.76
CA ALA A 120 -6.24 14.54 12.49
C ALA A 120 -7.51 14.45 11.64
N LEU A 121 -7.43 14.87 10.37
CA LEU A 121 -8.52 14.75 9.42
C LEU A 121 -8.89 13.28 9.18
N MET A 122 -7.93 12.40 8.99
CA MET A 122 -8.17 10.96 8.85
C MET A 122 -8.90 10.40 10.09
N LYS A 123 -8.50 10.75 11.30
CA LYS A 123 -9.18 10.32 12.54
C LYS A 123 -10.66 10.67 12.56
N ILE A 124 -11.02 11.84 12.02
CA ILE A 124 -12.42 12.31 11.98
C ILE A 124 -13.21 11.59 10.88
N MET A 125 -12.58 11.35 9.73
CA MET A 125 -13.26 10.81 8.54
C MET A 125 -13.32 9.29 8.50
N MET A 126 -12.39 8.60 9.18
CA MET A 126 -12.32 7.15 9.14
C MET A 126 -13.39 6.49 10.02
N PRO A 127 -14.02 5.40 9.54
CA PRO A 127 -14.84 4.57 10.41
C PRO A 127 -13.96 3.91 11.48
N LYS A 128 -14.55 3.56 12.62
CA LYS A 128 -13.81 2.90 13.73
C LYS A 128 -13.33 1.49 13.37
N ASN A 129 -14.06 0.79 12.52
CA ASN A 129 -13.76 -0.58 12.10
C ASN A 129 -13.83 -0.71 10.58
N ARG A 130 -13.16 -1.71 10.02
CA ARG A 130 -13.32 -2.07 8.61
C ARG A 130 -14.74 -2.59 8.37
N GLY A 131 -15.34 -2.21 7.23
CA GLY A 131 -16.70 -2.62 6.90
C GLY A 131 -16.91 -4.13 6.73
N MET A 132 -15.84 -4.89 6.53
CA MET A 132 -15.87 -6.33 6.28
C MET A 132 -15.62 -7.19 7.54
N ASP A 133 -15.14 -6.60 8.62
CA ASP A 133 -14.88 -7.29 9.89
C ASP A 133 -14.80 -6.27 11.05
N LYS A 134 -14.59 -6.78 12.28
CA LYS A 134 -14.50 -5.94 13.50
C LYS A 134 -13.08 -5.40 13.76
N VAL A 135 -12.16 -5.52 12.82
CA VAL A 135 -10.79 -5.02 12.98
C VAL A 135 -10.81 -3.50 13.02
N ALA A 136 -10.27 -2.94 14.09
CA ALA A 136 -10.15 -1.50 14.23
C ALA A 136 -9.22 -0.91 13.18
N ILE A 137 -9.59 0.25 12.63
CA ILE A 137 -8.73 1.01 11.73
C ILE A 137 -8.53 2.43 12.24
N GLY A 138 -7.35 2.96 11.95
CA GLY A 138 -6.98 4.31 12.33
C GLY A 138 -5.71 4.73 11.60
N PRO A 139 -5.34 6.02 11.66
CA PRO A 139 -4.17 6.52 10.93
C PRO A 139 -2.86 5.83 11.31
N ASP A 140 -2.78 5.28 12.51
CA ASP A 140 -1.58 4.67 13.08
C ASP A 140 -1.62 3.14 13.14
N THR A 141 -2.71 2.52 12.68
CA THR A 141 -2.82 1.06 12.63
C THR A 141 -1.92 0.47 11.54
N PRO A 142 -1.42 -0.76 11.73
CA PRO A 142 -0.66 -1.48 10.71
C PRO A 142 -1.46 -1.63 9.42
N GLN A 143 -0.80 -1.41 8.28
CA GLN A 143 -1.41 -1.52 6.96
C GLN A 143 -0.52 -2.29 5.99
N GLU A 144 -1.12 -2.80 4.92
CA GLU A 144 -0.43 -3.47 3.83
C GLU A 144 0.43 -2.47 3.03
N GLU A 145 1.64 -2.88 2.66
CA GLU A 145 2.53 -2.08 1.83
C GLU A 145 1.97 -1.87 0.41
N GLU A 146 1.02 -2.68 -0.02
CA GLU A 146 0.37 -2.59 -1.32
C GLU A 146 -0.25 -1.22 -1.58
N PHE A 147 -0.79 -0.57 -0.55
CA PHE A 147 -1.30 0.80 -0.65
C PHE A 147 -0.19 1.79 -1.01
N ALA A 148 0.95 1.65 -0.36
CA ALA A 148 2.11 2.49 -0.66
C ALA A 148 2.69 2.22 -2.05
N LEU A 149 2.76 0.95 -2.46
CA LEU A 149 3.21 0.56 -3.80
C LEU A 149 2.29 1.13 -4.89
N ALA A 150 0.97 1.07 -4.68
CA ALA A 150 -0.01 1.68 -5.60
C ALA A 150 0.21 3.19 -5.73
N ALA A 151 0.43 3.88 -4.60
CA ALA A 151 0.68 5.32 -4.58
C ALA A 151 2.04 5.71 -5.17
N LEU A 152 3.07 4.85 -5.05
CA LEU A 152 4.37 5.02 -5.71
C LEU A 152 4.31 4.77 -7.22
N GLY A 153 3.18 4.31 -7.72
CA GLY A 153 2.97 4.08 -9.15
C GLY A 153 3.44 2.73 -9.64
N SER A 154 3.87 1.85 -8.75
CA SER A 154 4.25 0.48 -9.07
C SER A 154 3.06 -0.37 -9.48
N VAL A 155 3.33 -1.58 -9.96
CA VAL A 155 2.29 -2.58 -10.26
C VAL A 155 1.58 -2.97 -8.98
N SER A 156 0.23 -2.82 -8.95
CA SER A 156 -0.57 -3.10 -7.76
C SER A 156 -1.99 -3.46 -8.17
N PHE A 157 -2.55 -4.51 -7.56
CA PHE A 157 -3.96 -4.89 -7.77
C PHE A 157 -4.94 -3.84 -7.23
N LEU A 158 -4.53 -3.02 -6.27
CA LEU A 158 -5.39 -1.96 -5.75
C LEU A 158 -5.80 -0.92 -6.82
N LYS A 159 -5.09 -0.88 -7.94
CA LYS A 159 -5.51 -0.05 -9.08
C LYS A 159 -6.87 -0.47 -9.64
N CYS A 160 -7.29 -1.73 -9.47
CA CYS A 160 -8.61 -2.20 -9.91
C CYS A 160 -9.76 -1.49 -9.18
N LEU A 161 -9.53 -0.98 -7.97
CA LEU A 161 -10.54 -0.22 -7.23
C LEU A 161 -10.91 1.10 -7.93
N TYR A 162 -10.01 1.65 -8.75
CA TYR A 162 -10.28 2.84 -9.57
C TYR A 162 -10.67 2.51 -10.99
N PHE A 163 -10.05 1.47 -11.53
CA PHE A 163 -10.19 1.07 -12.92
C PHE A 163 -10.74 -0.35 -12.99
N PRO A 164 -11.99 -0.58 -12.53
CA PRO A 164 -12.57 -1.92 -12.40
C PRO A 164 -12.69 -2.67 -13.73
N ARG A 165 -12.68 -1.95 -14.87
CA ARG A 165 -12.68 -2.58 -16.20
C ARG A 165 -11.41 -3.37 -16.49
N ARG A 166 -10.32 -3.12 -15.76
CA ARG A 166 -9.02 -3.77 -15.91
C ARG A 166 -8.66 -4.65 -14.71
N ILE A 167 -9.66 -5.15 -13.98
CA ILE A 167 -9.43 -5.93 -12.75
C ILE A 167 -8.59 -7.17 -13.01
N GLU A 168 -8.88 -7.93 -14.06
CA GLU A 168 -8.16 -9.16 -14.40
C GLU A 168 -6.69 -8.87 -14.74
N GLU A 169 -6.45 -7.82 -15.52
CA GLU A 169 -5.11 -7.39 -15.89
C GLU A 169 -4.30 -6.97 -14.65
N TYR A 170 -4.84 -6.06 -13.83
CA TYR A 170 -4.16 -5.60 -12.63
C TYR A 170 -3.94 -6.72 -11.63
N PHE A 171 -4.90 -7.62 -11.48
CA PHE A 171 -4.77 -8.74 -10.56
C PHE A 171 -3.74 -9.77 -11.08
N SER A 172 -3.81 -10.15 -12.33
CA SER A 172 -2.89 -11.13 -12.94
C SER A 172 -1.44 -10.63 -12.94
N SER A 173 -1.23 -9.37 -13.32
CA SER A 173 0.12 -8.79 -13.37
C SER A 173 0.69 -8.54 -11.97
N SER A 174 -0.12 -8.05 -11.02
CA SER A 174 0.40 -7.67 -9.71
C SER A 174 0.44 -8.81 -8.72
N VAL A 175 -0.54 -9.72 -8.71
CA VAL A 175 -0.58 -10.85 -7.77
C VAL A 175 0.23 -12.02 -8.30
N PHE A 176 -0.01 -12.45 -9.55
CA PHE A 176 0.66 -13.62 -10.11
C PHE A 176 1.92 -13.30 -10.93
N LEU A 177 2.28 -12.03 -11.08
CA LEU A 177 3.40 -11.55 -11.90
C LEU A 177 3.33 -12.03 -13.36
N LYS A 178 2.10 -12.32 -13.84
CA LYS A 178 1.88 -12.77 -15.21
C LYS A 178 1.92 -11.59 -16.17
N CYS A 179 2.54 -11.80 -17.33
CA CYS A 179 2.61 -10.79 -18.40
C CYS A 179 3.22 -9.45 -17.97
N MET A 180 4.03 -9.44 -16.90
CA MET A 180 4.81 -8.26 -16.54
C MET A 180 5.97 -8.08 -17.50
N SER A 181 6.14 -6.86 -18.00
CA SER A 181 7.37 -6.47 -18.69
C SER A 181 8.55 -6.39 -17.70
N GLU A 182 9.77 -6.53 -18.17
CA GLU A 182 10.96 -6.34 -17.33
C GLU A 182 11.00 -4.94 -16.70
N GLN A 183 10.51 -3.93 -17.42
CA GLN A 183 10.43 -2.56 -16.89
C GLN A 183 9.45 -2.46 -15.70
N GLU A 184 8.32 -3.13 -15.74
CA GLU A 184 7.35 -3.18 -14.63
C GLU A 184 7.92 -3.95 -13.45
N LYS A 185 8.64 -5.04 -13.71
CA LYS A 185 9.32 -5.84 -12.69
C LYS A 185 10.39 -5.01 -11.97
N GLU A 186 11.23 -4.29 -12.70
CA GLU A 186 12.24 -3.39 -12.12
C GLU A 186 11.61 -2.20 -11.39
N SER A 187 10.50 -1.68 -11.89
CA SER A 187 9.74 -0.65 -11.18
C SER A 187 9.20 -1.15 -9.84
N LEU A 188 8.70 -2.40 -9.79
CA LEU A 188 8.21 -3.02 -8.56
C LEU A 188 9.36 -3.26 -7.57
N LYS A 189 10.50 -3.78 -8.04
CA LYS A 189 11.71 -3.96 -7.22
C LYS A 189 12.18 -2.63 -6.62
N SER A 190 12.30 -1.61 -7.45
CA SER A 190 12.72 -0.27 -7.02
C SER A 190 11.76 0.34 -6.00
N ALA A 191 10.45 0.15 -6.19
CA ALA A 191 9.42 0.65 -5.27
C ALA A 191 9.51 -0.04 -3.91
N TYR A 192 9.68 -1.38 -3.86
CA TYR A 192 9.88 -2.11 -2.61
C TYR A 192 11.14 -1.67 -1.88
N LEU A 193 12.26 -1.57 -2.61
CA LEU A 193 13.54 -1.15 -2.03
C LEU A 193 13.45 0.27 -1.45
N TYR A 194 12.93 1.21 -2.23
CA TYR A 194 12.72 2.59 -1.79
C TYR A 194 11.81 2.67 -0.55
N LEU A 195 10.67 1.99 -0.59
CA LEU A 195 9.71 1.98 0.51
C LEU A 195 10.33 1.41 1.78
N THR A 196 11.03 0.28 1.67
CA THR A 196 11.67 -0.36 2.82
C THR A 196 12.77 0.52 3.40
N LYS A 197 13.66 1.07 2.59
CA LYS A 197 14.69 2.03 3.07
C LYS A 197 14.06 3.21 3.78
N LYS A 198 13.03 3.80 3.20
CA LYS A 198 12.35 4.96 3.77
C LYS A 198 11.67 4.64 5.10
N MET A 199 10.99 3.49 5.21
CA MET A 199 10.34 3.08 6.44
C MET A 199 11.34 2.67 7.53
N THR A 200 12.43 1.99 7.16
CA THR A 200 13.54 1.67 8.08
C THR A 200 14.15 2.96 8.63
N TYR A 201 14.43 3.93 7.76
CA TYR A 201 14.91 5.27 8.18
C TYR A 201 13.92 5.96 9.13
N ALA A 202 12.63 5.96 8.80
CA ALA A 202 11.58 6.59 9.60
C ALA A 202 11.36 5.95 10.97
N ASN A 203 11.87 4.74 11.16
CA ASN A 203 11.73 3.95 12.39
C ASN A 203 13.09 3.59 13.02
N ASN A 204 14.08 4.45 12.84
CA ASN A 204 15.41 4.34 13.48
C ASN A 204 16.12 3.00 13.24
N GLY A 205 16.03 2.46 12.04
CA GLY A 205 16.72 1.23 11.65
C GLY A 205 16.04 -0.07 12.06
N LYS A 206 14.83 -0.03 12.65
CA LYS A 206 14.09 -1.24 13.07
C LYS A 206 13.76 -2.13 11.88
N THR A 207 13.66 -3.45 12.13
CA THR A 207 13.27 -4.44 11.14
C THR A 207 11.82 -4.21 10.70
N MET A 208 11.61 -4.12 9.37
CA MET A 208 10.28 -3.90 8.82
C MET A 208 9.46 -5.19 8.79
N LEU A 209 8.26 -5.11 9.33
CA LEU A 209 7.23 -6.15 9.28
C LEU A 209 6.18 -5.76 8.24
N TYR A 210 6.05 -6.58 7.21
CA TYR A 210 5.06 -6.43 6.15
C TYR A 210 4.01 -7.53 6.23
N LYS A 211 2.80 -7.23 5.80
CA LYS A 211 1.73 -8.22 5.68
C LYS A 211 0.94 -7.96 4.42
N ASN A 212 1.03 -8.88 3.47
CA ASN A 212 0.26 -8.81 2.25
C ASN A 212 0.02 -10.22 1.69
N PRO A 213 -1.22 -10.66 1.56
CA PRO A 213 -1.51 -11.95 0.94
C PRO A 213 -0.98 -12.07 -0.50
N ALA A 214 -0.93 -10.99 -1.26
CA ALA A 214 -0.35 -10.98 -2.61
C ALA A 214 1.16 -11.32 -2.61
N CYS A 215 1.87 -11.10 -1.51
CA CYS A 215 3.28 -11.47 -1.38
C CYS A 215 3.52 -12.98 -1.38
N THR A 216 2.48 -13.80 -1.19
CA THR A 216 2.57 -15.26 -1.27
C THR A 216 3.08 -15.73 -2.64
N SER A 217 2.63 -15.11 -3.70
CA SER A 217 3.08 -15.42 -5.06
C SER A 217 4.33 -14.64 -5.51
N ARG A 218 4.72 -13.62 -4.72
CA ARG A 218 5.89 -12.75 -5.00
C ARG A 218 7.15 -13.14 -4.21
N MET A 219 7.14 -14.25 -3.45
CA MET A 219 8.25 -14.60 -2.54
C MET A 219 9.61 -14.67 -3.24
N SER A 220 9.69 -15.26 -4.45
CA SER A 220 10.93 -15.31 -5.22
C SER A 220 11.46 -13.92 -5.55
N LEU A 221 10.59 -13.02 -6.04
CA LEU A 221 10.94 -11.63 -6.34
C LEU A 221 11.38 -10.87 -5.08
N LEU A 222 10.69 -11.07 -3.97
CA LEU A 222 11.04 -10.44 -2.70
C LEU A 222 12.38 -10.94 -2.17
N LYS A 223 12.72 -12.21 -2.42
CA LYS A 223 14.02 -12.80 -2.06
C LYS A 223 15.15 -12.26 -2.94
N GLU A 224 14.87 -11.94 -4.21
CA GLU A 224 15.83 -11.24 -5.08
C GLU A 224 16.14 -9.82 -4.56
N ILE A 225 15.10 -9.09 -4.11
CA ILE A 225 15.27 -7.72 -3.60
C ILE A 225 15.94 -7.70 -2.21
N PHE A 226 15.54 -8.65 -1.37
CA PHE A 226 15.98 -8.76 0.02
C PHE A 226 16.49 -10.18 0.31
N PRO A 227 17.76 -10.49 0.04
CA PRO A 227 18.31 -11.84 0.26
C PRO A 227 18.12 -12.37 1.68
N ASN A 228 18.11 -11.48 2.68
CA ASN A 228 17.91 -11.81 4.09
C ASN A 228 16.43 -11.75 4.53
N ALA A 229 15.47 -11.55 3.61
CA ALA A 229 14.06 -11.54 3.96
C ALA A 229 13.61 -12.84 4.61
N LYS A 230 12.75 -12.73 5.63
CA LYS A 230 12.09 -13.86 6.30
C LYS A 230 10.62 -13.89 5.92
N PHE A 231 10.06 -15.10 5.80
CA PHE A 231 8.66 -15.29 5.45
C PHE A 231 7.96 -16.10 6.54
N VAL A 232 6.85 -15.57 7.03
CA VAL A 232 5.96 -16.25 7.98
C VAL A 232 4.68 -16.60 7.22
N HIS A 233 4.51 -17.88 6.93
CA HIS A 233 3.35 -18.36 6.15
C HIS A 233 2.24 -18.84 7.09
N ILE A 234 1.06 -18.24 6.96
CA ILE A 234 -0.15 -18.68 7.67
C ILE A 234 -0.99 -19.54 6.75
N VAL A 235 -1.29 -20.74 7.26
CA VAL A 235 -2.19 -21.69 6.61
C VAL A 235 -3.47 -21.81 7.44
N ARG A 236 -4.61 -21.85 6.78
CA ARG A 236 -5.91 -22.09 7.38
C ARG A 236 -6.68 -23.10 6.54
N ASN A 237 -7.57 -23.86 7.17
CA ASN A 237 -8.44 -24.81 6.48
C ASN A 237 -9.21 -24.12 5.34
N PRO A 238 -9.08 -24.59 4.08
CA PRO A 238 -9.73 -23.97 2.92
C PRO A 238 -11.25 -23.97 3.01
N PHE A 239 -11.85 -24.96 3.69
CA PHE A 239 -13.30 -25.01 3.93
C PHE A 239 -13.81 -23.90 4.86
N GLU A 240 -12.94 -23.29 5.65
CA GLU A 240 -13.25 -22.10 6.46
C GLU A 240 -12.92 -20.81 5.72
N VAL A 241 -11.86 -20.81 4.90
CA VAL A 241 -11.44 -19.66 4.11
C VAL A 241 -12.48 -19.32 3.04
N PHE A 242 -12.95 -20.32 2.30
CA PHE A 242 -13.89 -20.13 1.20
C PHE A 242 -15.19 -19.41 1.61
N PRO A 243 -15.95 -19.85 2.62
CA PRO A 243 -17.14 -19.13 3.06
C PRO A 243 -16.84 -17.72 3.58
N SER A 244 -15.67 -17.53 4.18
CA SER A 244 -15.23 -16.20 4.63
C SER A 244 -14.90 -15.26 3.49
N MET A 245 -14.41 -15.78 2.36
CA MET A 245 -14.17 -15.00 1.13
C MET A 245 -15.51 -14.62 0.47
N MET A 246 -16.47 -15.54 0.38
CA MET A 246 -17.79 -15.27 -0.21
C MET A 246 -18.54 -14.14 0.52
N LYS A 247 -18.29 -13.93 1.80
CA LYS A 247 -18.85 -12.79 2.57
C LYS A 247 -18.20 -11.46 2.27
N LEU A 248 -17.07 -11.45 1.58
CA LEU A 248 -16.31 -10.25 1.25
C LEU A 248 -16.83 -9.57 -0.02
N TRP A 249 -17.43 -10.36 -0.91
CA TRP A 249 -17.97 -9.96 -2.21
C TRP A 249 -19.48 -9.92 -2.22
#